data_4d0e63ab1cf4f5893eb7e79fe0c8f1d5
#
_entry.id   4d0e63ab1cf4f5893eb7e79fe0c8f1d5
#
_cell.length_a   1.000
_cell.length_b   1.000
_cell.length_c   1.000
_cell.angle_alpha   90.00
_cell.angle_beta   90.00
_cell.angle_gamma   90.00
#
_symmetry.space_group_name_H-M   'P 1'
#
loop_
_entity.id
_entity.type
_entity.pdbx_description
1 polymer ?
#
loop_
_entity_poly.entity_id
_entity_poly.type
_entity_poly.pdbx_seq_one_letter_code
_entity_poly.pdbx_strand_id
1 'polypeptide(L)'
;YQEAGRAGRDGDPASCHLLWNGNDFRMRRFLIDRGDAADEALDDEQRAWALQNRYRLLSQMEGYCNTTGCLREYMLRYFGDEAAAEHVAAGAGGTADEAEGCGNCSNCLTQFEVEDVTDMARATVRYVATRPMRFGKSLIADVLHGGNTERIRQMHLDEDRGYGELSSESVGRIKDIIGQLCGRGYLATSQGQYPVVGLGPRAGEVEDEAFAFTVKRRASKHKASARARRAVDLLREEAELDQRPRVGDDAELFERLRA
;
A
#
# COMPACT_ATOMS: atom_id res chain seq x y z
N TYR A 1 -5.64 0.15 -14.27
CA TYR A 1 -4.96 1.15 -15.11
C TYR A 1 -5.85 1.66 -16.25
N GLN A 2 -6.40 0.76 -17.07
CA GLN A 2 -7.25 1.15 -18.22
C GLN A 2 -8.46 1.99 -17.81
N GLU A 3 -9.13 1.65 -16.72
CA GLU A 3 -10.26 2.42 -16.21
C GLU A 3 -9.83 3.81 -15.71
N ALA A 4 -8.71 3.88 -14.96
CA ALA A 4 -8.15 5.15 -14.54
C ALA A 4 -7.71 6.02 -15.73
N GLY A 5 -7.19 5.43 -16.79
CA GLY A 5 -6.76 6.12 -18.02
C GLY A 5 -7.90 6.64 -18.90
N ARG A 6 -9.17 6.39 -18.53
CA ARG A 6 -10.34 6.97 -19.22
C ARG A 6 -10.71 8.36 -18.68
N ALA A 7 -10.31 8.65 -17.45
CA ALA A 7 -10.56 9.93 -16.82
C ALA A 7 -9.65 11.03 -17.37
N GLY A 8 -10.16 12.25 -17.50
CA GLY A 8 -9.39 13.43 -17.91
C GLY A 8 -8.91 13.43 -19.37
N ARG A 9 -9.55 12.67 -20.28
CA ARG A 9 -9.19 12.66 -21.71
C ARG A 9 -9.53 13.95 -22.44
N ASP A 10 -10.48 14.69 -21.92
CA ASP A 10 -10.91 16.00 -22.35
C ASP A 10 -9.98 17.14 -21.90
N GLY A 11 -8.98 16.80 -21.06
CA GLY A 11 -8.04 17.76 -20.48
C GLY A 11 -8.50 18.31 -19.13
N ASP A 12 -9.72 17.99 -18.70
CA ASP A 12 -10.23 18.44 -17.40
C ASP A 12 -9.61 17.66 -16.24
N PRO A 13 -9.43 18.30 -15.08
CA PRO A 13 -8.95 17.62 -13.88
C PRO A 13 -9.86 16.45 -13.50
N ALA A 14 -9.28 15.27 -13.31
CA ALA A 14 -10.01 14.08 -12.93
C ALA A 14 -9.34 13.37 -11.77
N SER A 15 -10.13 12.75 -10.88
CA SER A 15 -9.63 11.93 -9.78
C SER A 15 -10.06 10.48 -9.92
N CYS A 16 -9.11 9.57 -9.66
CA CYS A 16 -9.35 8.13 -9.67
C CYS A 16 -9.23 7.59 -8.24
N HIS A 17 -10.26 6.91 -7.78
CA HIS A 17 -10.32 6.32 -6.45
C HIS A 17 -10.39 4.81 -6.53
N LEU A 18 -9.45 4.14 -5.87
CA LEU A 18 -9.47 2.69 -5.70
C LEU A 18 -9.98 2.35 -4.30
N LEU A 19 -11.13 1.68 -4.24
CA LEU A 19 -11.70 1.15 -3.00
C LEU A 19 -11.33 -0.32 -2.89
N TRP A 20 -10.72 -0.72 -1.79
CA TRP A 20 -10.28 -2.08 -1.58
C TRP A 20 -10.20 -2.44 -0.09
N ASN A 21 -10.23 -3.74 0.18
CA ASN A 21 -9.97 -4.30 1.51
C ASN A 21 -9.28 -5.68 1.38
N GLY A 22 -8.76 -6.19 2.50
CA GLY A 22 -8.02 -7.47 2.49
C GLY A 22 -8.84 -8.69 2.02
N ASN A 23 -10.18 -8.64 2.10
CA ASN A 23 -11.03 -9.73 1.62
C ASN A 23 -11.09 -9.79 0.09
N ASP A 24 -10.89 -8.66 -0.60
CA ASP A 24 -10.88 -8.62 -2.07
C ASP A 24 -9.73 -9.46 -2.61
N PHE A 25 -8.54 -9.38 -2.00
CA PHE A 25 -7.40 -10.24 -2.37
C PHE A 25 -7.65 -11.71 -2.06
N ARG A 26 -8.32 -12.02 -0.94
CA ARG A 26 -8.69 -13.39 -0.58
C ARG A 26 -9.67 -13.97 -1.58
N MET A 27 -10.69 -13.20 -1.96
CA MET A 27 -11.65 -13.59 -2.97
C MET A 27 -10.98 -13.80 -4.33
N ARG A 28 -10.06 -12.92 -4.74
CA ARG A 28 -9.31 -13.09 -5.98
C ARG A 28 -8.43 -14.32 -5.99
N ARG A 29 -7.73 -14.64 -4.89
CA ARG A 29 -6.99 -15.90 -4.76
C ARG A 29 -7.90 -17.11 -4.95
N PHE A 30 -9.04 -17.10 -4.27
CA PHE A 30 -10.03 -18.18 -4.41
C PHE A 30 -10.53 -18.36 -5.85
N LEU A 31 -10.77 -17.25 -6.57
CA LEU A 31 -11.17 -17.32 -7.99
C LEU A 31 -10.03 -17.84 -8.89
N ILE A 32 -8.79 -17.44 -8.62
CA ILE A 32 -7.61 -17.94 -9.34
C ILE A 32 -7.47 -19.45 -9.15
N ASP A 33 -7.65 -19.96 -7.93
CA ASP A 33 -7.55 -21.38 -7.60
C ASP A 33 -8.65 -22.23 -8.27
N ARG A 34 -9.82 -21.63 -8.50
CA ARG A 34 -10.91 -22.32 -9.22
C ARG A 34 -10.65 -22.45 -10.72
N GLY A 35 -9.74 -21.64 -11.26
CA GLY A 35 -9.50 -21.59 -12.70
C GLY A 35 -10.65 -20.93 -13.48
N ASP A 36 -10.40 -20.72 -14.76
CA ASP A 36 -11.38 -20.25 -15.74
C ASP A 36 -11.70 -21.38 -16.72
N ALA A 37 -12.88 -21.35 -17.33
CA ALA A 37 -13.24 -22.27 -18.41
C ALA A 37 -12.22 -22.26 -19.57
N ALA A 38 -11.52 -21.13 -19.77
CA ALA A 38 -10.43 -21.02 -20.73
C ALA A 38 -9.21 -21.90 -20.38
N ASP A 39 -9.04 -22.27 -19.11
CA ASP A 39 -7.93 -23.12 -18.66
C ASP A 39 -8.14 -24.59 -19.03
N GLU A 40 -9.37 -24.99 -19.34
CA GLU A 40 -9.68 -26.35 -19.77
C GLU A 40 -9.05 -26.72 -21.13
N ALA A 41 -8.80 -25.73 -21.97
CA ALA A 41 -8.16 -25.88 -23.27
C ALA A 41 -6.62 -25.87 -23.21
N LEU A 42 -6.03 -25.59 -22.05
CA LEU A 42 -4.57 -25.51 -21.85
C LEU A 42 -4.00 -26.87 -21.47
N ASP A 43 -2.78 -27.15 -21.92
CA ASP A 43 -1.98 -28.26 -21.37
C ASP A 43 -1.53 -27.95 -19.93
N ASP A 44 -0.96 -28.94 -19.25
CA ASP A 44 -0.59 -28.81 -17.82
C ASP A 44 0.49 -27.76 -17.57
N GLU A 45 1.45 -27.61 -18.50
CA GLU A 45 2.53 -26.61 -18.39
C GLU A 45 1.98 -25.19 -18.60
N GLN A 46 1.16 -25.00 -19.63
CA GLN A 46 0.49 -23.73 -19.91
C GLN A 46 -0.44 -23.32 -18.76
N ARG A 47 -1.15 -24.28 -18.17
CA ARG A 47 -2.02 -24.04 -17.01
C ARG A 47 -1.22 -23.62 -15.79
N ALA A 48 -0.11 -24.30 -15.51
CA ALA A 48 0.79 -23.93 -14.41
C ALA A 48 1.38 -22.52 -14.59
N TRP A 49 1.81 -22.19 -15.80
CA TRP A 49 2.32 -20.87 -16.13
C TRP A 49 1.24 -19.78 -15.99
N ALA A 50 0.02 -20.03 -16.49
CA ALA A 50 -1.09 -19.09 -16.39
C ALA A 50 -1.45 -18.82 -14.92
N LEU A 51 -1.50 -19.88 -14.09
CA LEU A 51 -1.77 -19.79 -12.66
C LEU A 51 -0.68 -18.97 -11.95
N GLN A 52 0.58 -19.25 -12.20
CA GLN A 52 1.69 -18.50 -11.63
C GLN A 52 1.65 -17.01 -12.02
N ASN A 53 1.34 -16.73 -13.30
CA ASN A 53 1.22 -15.36 -13.77
C ASN A 53 0.06 -14.60 -13.11
N ARG A 54 -1.10 -15.24 -12.93
CA ARG A 54 -2.24 -14.65 -12.20
C ARG A 54 -1.88 -14.29 -10.77
N TYR A 55 -1.18 -15.19 -10.07
CA TYR A 55 -0.71 -14.90 -8.71
C TYR A 55 0.31 -13.78 -8.66
N ARG A 56 1.24 -13.72 -9.63
CA ARG A 56 2.21 -12.63 -9.76
C ARG A 56 1.50 -11.28 -9.95
N LEU A 57 0.52 -11.21 -10.84
CA LEU A 57 -0.26 -9.98 -11.08
C LEU A 57 -1.06 -9.56 -9.83
N LEU A 58 -1.66 -10.52 -9.13
CA LEU A 58 -2.38 -10.25 -7.90
C LEU A 58 -1.44 -9.72 -6.80
N SER A 59 -0.25 -10.30 -6.66
CA SER A 59 0.77 -9.85 -5.72
C SER A 59 1.24 -8.41 -6.02
N GLN A 60 1.42 -8.06 -7.29
CA GLN A 60 1.76 -6.71 -7.70
C GLN A 60 0.65 -5.71 -7.38
N MET A 61 -0.61 -6.09 -7.61
CA MET A 61 -1.75 -5.25 -7.22
C MET A 61 -1.87 -5.09 -5.71
N GLU A 62 -1.63 -6.16 -4.94
CA GLU A 62 -1.57 -6.10 -3.47
C GLU A 62 -0.44 -5.17 -3.00
N GLY A 63 0.73 -5.23 -3.66
CA GLY A 63 1.85 -4.32 -3.43
C GLY A 63 1.47 -2.85 -3.70
N TYR A 64 0.80 -2.58 -4.82
CA TYR A 64 0.30 -1.25 -5.15
C TYR A 64 -0.67 -0.70 -4.10
N CYS A 65 -1.61 -1.53 -3.63
CA CYS A 65 -2.58 -1.14 -2.62
C CYS A 65 -1.96 -0.87 -1.24
N ASN A 66 -0.89 -1.58 -0.90
CA ASN A 66 -0.24 -1.49 0.41
C ASN A 66 0.99 -0.55 0.44
N THR A 67 1.46 -0.08 -0.72
CA THR A 67 2.63 0.81 -0.74
C THR A 67 2.35 2.11 -0.02
N THR A 68 3.35 2.59 0.71
CA THR A 68 3.37 3.94 1.29
C THR A 68 4.19 4.91 0.45
N GLY A 69 4.87 4.41 -0.59
CA GLY A 69 5.58 5.21 -1.59
C GLY A 69 4.64 5.88 -2.58
N CYS A 70 5.20 6.60 -3.53
CA CYS A 70 4.44 7.26 -4.57
C CYS A 70 3.68 6.24 -5.45
N LEU A 71 2.36 6.38 -5.56
CA LEU A 71 1.54 5.48 -6.38
C LEU A 71 1.84 5.61 -7.88
N ARG A 72 2.21 6.81 -8.33
CA ARG A 72 2.58 7.04 -9.74
C ARG A 72 3.92 6.39 -10.07
N GLU A 73 4.91 6.54 -9.21
CA GLU A 73 6.20 5.86 -9.35
C GLU A 73 6.02 4.35 -9.41
N TYR A 74 5.21 3.78 -8.50
CA TYR A 74 4.91 2.35 -8.49
C TYR A 74 4.35 1.87 -9.84
N MET A 75 3.40 2.61 -10.41
CA MET A 75 2.84 2.28 -11.73
C MET A 75 3.86 2.38 -12.85
N LEU A 76 4.70 3.41 -12.88
CA LEU A 76 5.72 3.58 -13.90
C LEU A 76 6.71 2.42 -13.88
N ARG A 77 7.20 2.02 -12.70
CA ARG A 77 8.06 0.84 -12.54
C ARG A 77 7.38 -0.45 -12.98
N TYR A 78 6.10 -0.61 -12.66
CA TYR A 78 5.33 -1.77 -13.11
C TYR A 78 5.29 -1.89 -14.63
N PHE A 79 5.21 -0.79 -15.36
CA PHE A 79 5.21 -0.75 -16.83
C PHE A 79 6.63 -0.67 -17.44
N GLY A 80 7.68 -0.71 -16.64
CA GLY A 80 9.08 -0.71 -17.09
C GLY A 80 9.61 0.67 -17.49
N ASP A 81 8.92 1.75 -17.14
CA ASP A 81 9.39 3.12 -17.38
C ASP A 81 10.22 3.61 -16.18
N GLU A 82 11.42 3.05 -16.04
CA GLU A 82 12.32 3.35 -14.93
C GLU A 82 12.77 4.82 -14.94
N ALA A 83 13.01 5.41 -16.11
CA ALA A 83 13.44 6.79 -16.22
C ALA A 83 12.37 7.77 -15.72
N ALA A 84 11.10 7.55 -16.12
CA ALA A 84 9.99 8.36 -15.61
C ALA A 84 9.73 8.10 -14.12
N ALA A 85 9.93 6.87 -13.64
CA ALA A 85 9.79 6.53 -12.22
C ALA A 85 10.84 7.23 -11.37
N GLU A 86 12.11 7.24 -11.79
CA GLU A 86 13.20 7.96 -11.13
C GLU A 86 12.96 9.48 -11.11
N HIS A 87 12.47 10.03 -12.23
CA HIS A 87 12.11 11.45 -12.28
C HIS A 87 11.00 11.81 -11.28
N VAL A 88 9.98 10.95 -11.18
CA VAL A 88 8.90 11.13 -10.20
C VAL A 88 9.40 10.96 -8.77
N ALA A 89 10.30 9.99 -8.51
CA ALA A 89 10.86 9.76 -7.18
C ALA A 89 11.70 10.94 -6.70
N ALA A 90 12.44 11.59 -7.61
CA ALA A 90 13.26 12.76 -7.31
C ALA A 90 12.46 14.05 -7.02
N GLY A 91 11.12 14.00 -7.21
CA GLY A 91 10.24 15.16 -7.03
C GLY A 91 10.15 16.06 -8.25
N ALA A 92 8.95 16.51 -8.59
CA ALA A 92 8.69 17.35 -9.77
C ALA A 92 9.13 18.83 -9.60
N GLY A 93 9.79 19.20 -8.47
CA GLY A 93 10.19 20.57 -8.16
C GLY A 93 11.52 20.59 -7.40
N GLY A 94 12.54 21.07 -8.05
CA GLY A 94 13.94 21.04 -7.72
C GLY A 94 14.42 21.86 -6.51
N THR A 95 13.80 21.80 -5.34
CA THR A 95 14.38 22.33 -4.09
C THR A 95 14.38 21.25 -3.02
N ALA A 96 15.47 21.14 -2.26
CA ALA A 96 15.78 20.07 -1.32
C ALA A 96 14.79 19.92 -0.12
N ASP A 97 13.76 20.73 -0.05
CA ASP A 97 12.71 20.73 1.00
C ASP A 97 11.32 20.34 0.47
N GLU A 98 11.14 20.03 -0.82
CA GLU A 98 9.84 19.71 -1.40
C GLU A 98 9.66 18.20 -1.59
N ALA A 99 8.48 17.74 -1.23
CA ALA A 99 8.06 16.36 -1.09
C ALA A 99 8.54 15.44 -2.21
N GLU A 100 9.28 14.39 -1.85
CA GLU A 100 9.59 13.24 -2.72
C GLU A 100 8.30 12.68 -3.34
N GLY A 101 8.31 12.40 -4.64
CA GLY A 101 7.20 11.77 -5.36
C GLY A 101 6.44 12.72 -6.30
N CYS A 102 5.28 12.29 -6.79
CA CYS A 102 4.54 13.02 -7.82
C CYS A 102 3.75 14.25 -7.33
N GLY A 103 3.71 14.51 -6.02
CA GLY A 103 2.96 15.63 -5.43
C GLY A 103 1.43 15.60 -5.64
N ASN A 104 0.88 14.57 -6.31
CA ASN A 104 -0.53 14.52 -6.70
C ASN A 104 -1.28 13.27 -6.22
N CYS A 105 -0.62 12.15 -5.95
CA CYS A 105 -1.30 10.95 -5.45
C CYS A 105 -1.60 11.04 -3.95
N SER A 106 -2.56 10.24 -3.49
CA SER A 106 -2.97 10.23 -2.09
C SER A 106 -1.80 9.96 -1.13
N ASN A 107 -0.79 9.20 -1.54
CA ASN A 107 0.37 8.92 -0.70
C ASN A 107 1.31 10.14 -0.61
N CYS A 108 1.54 10.86 -1.70
CA CYS A 108 2.35 12.09 -1.69
C CYS A 108 1.65 13.25 -0.98
N LEU A 109 0.31 13.35 -1.10
CA LEU A 109 -0.47 14.39 -0.43
C LEU A 109 -0.72 14.11 1.06
N THR A 110 -0.48 12.87 1.52
CA THR A 110 -0.65 12.50 2.92
C THR A 110 0.66 12.71 3.67
N GLN A 111 0.64 13.47 4.77
CA GLN A 111 1.79 13.53 5.67
C GLN A 111 1.91 12.21 6.42
N PHE A 112 3.06 11.55 6.25
CA PHE A 112 3.44 10.37 7.00
C PHE A 112 4.44 10.75 8.09
N GLU A 113 4.25 10.20 9.28
CA GLU A 113 5.28 10.16 10.31
C GLU A 113 6.15 8.94 9.99
N VAL A 114 7.46 9.14 9.91
CA VAL A 114 8.41 8.03 9.77
C VAL A 114 8.62 7.45 11.15
N GLU A 115 8.36 6.17 11.30
CA GLU A 115 8.52 5.43 12.55
C GLU A 115 9.55 4.33 12.36
N ASP A 116 10.51 4.28 13.26
CA ASP A 116 11.48 3.18 13.31
C ASP A 116 10.82 1.97 13.99
N VAL A 117 10.75 0.87 13.28
CA VAL A 117 10.19 -0.40 13.73
C VAL A 117 11.20 -1.54 13.55
N THR A 118 12.47 -1.21 13.62
CA THR A 118 13.57 -2.16 13.41
C THR A 118 13.49 -3.35 14.37
N ASP A 119 13.20 -3.11 15.65
CA ASP A 119 13.08 -4.19 16.63
C ASP A 119 11.88 -5.11 16.33
N MET A 120 10.74 -4.53 15.92
CA MET A 120 9.58 -5.32 15.50
C MET A 120 9.89 -6.16 14.27
N ALA A 121 10.60 -5.59 13.30
CA ALA A 121 11.01 -6.30 12.08
C ALA A 121 11.95 -7.46 12.42
N ARG A 122 12.95 -7.24 13.28
CA ARG A 122 13.88 -8.26 13.75
C ARG A 122 13.16 -9.38 14.48
N ALA A 123 12.33 -9.07 15.48
CA ALA A 123 11.54 -10.03 16.23
C ALA A 123 10.67 -10.88 15.30
N THR A 124 10.00 -10.23 14.34
CA THR A 124 9.12 -10.91 13.38
C THR A 124 9.89 -11.88 12.48
N VAL A 125 11.01 -11.45 11.88
CA VAL A 125 11.80 -12.30 10.99
C VAL A 125 12.44 -13.45 11.76
N ARG A 126 12.97 -13.19 12.96
CA ARG A 126 13.52 -14.23 13.84
C ARG A 126 12.49 -15.28 14.22
N TYR A 127 11.26 -14.86 14.57
CA TYR A 127 10.19 -15.82 14.85
C TYR A 127 9.86 -16.68 13.64
N VAL A 128 9.69 -16.08 12.45
CA VAL A 128 9.42 -16.82 11.20
C VAL A 128 10.56 -17.78 10.87
N ALA A 129 11.82 -17.44 11.17
CA ALA A 129 12.97 -18.31 10.96
C ALA A 129 12.90 -19.60 11.79
N THR A 130 12.27 -19.58 12.97
CA THR A 130 12.10 -20.79 13.79
C THR A 130 11.10 -21.79 13.19
N ARG A 131 10.13 -21.31 12.38
CA ARG A 131 9.03 -22.11 11.81
C ARG A 131 8.68 -21.65 10.39
N PRO A 132 9.64 -21.71 9.44
CA PRO A 132 9.45 -21.17 8.11
C PRO A 132 8.36 -21.95 7.36
N MET A 133 7.55 -21.23 6.57
CA MET A 133 6.49 -21.78 5.71
C MET A 133 5.45 -22.65 6.44
N ARG A 134 5.21 -22.40 7.73
CA ARG A 134 4.28 -23.20 8.52
C ARG A 134 2.99 -22.46 8.88
N PHE A 135 3.07 -21.17 9.13
CA PHE A 135 1.96 -20.37 9.64
C PHE A 135 1.63 -19.19 8.73
N GLY A 136 0.34 -18.87 8.67
CA GLY A 136 -0.14 -17.66 8.01
C GLY A 136 0.08 -16.41 8.87
N LYS A 137 0.06 -15.25 8.23
CA LYS A 137 0.29 -13.93 8.84
C LYS A 137 -0.51 -13.68 10.12
N SER A 138 -1.77 -14.12 10.16
CA SER A 138 -2.63 -13.91 11.33
C SER A 138 -2.15 -14.67 12.56
N LEU A 139 -1.79 -15.94 12.42
CA LEU A 139 -1.33 -16.74 13.55
C LEU A 139 0.04 -16.27 14.06
N ILE A 140 0.95 -15.88 13.14
CA ILE A 140 2.24 -15.29 13.51
C ILE A 140 2.04 -14.02 14.33
N ALA A 141 1.14 -13.13 13.90
CA ALA A 141 0.85 -11.89 14.61
C ALA A 141 0.21 -12.16 15.99
N ASP A 142 -0.68 -13.14 16.08
CA ASP A 142 -1.30 -13.53 17.34
C ASP A 142 -0.27 -14.10 18.34
N VAL A 143 0.69 -14.90 17.88
CA VAL A 143 1.77 -15.45 18.73
C VAL A 143 2.71 -14.35 19.20
N LEU A 144 3.19 -13.49 18.30
CA LEU A 144 4.07 -12.38 18.67
C LEU A 144 3.41 -11.38 19.63
N HIS A 145 2.10 -11.20 19.53
CA HIS A 145 1.32 -10.39 20.46
C HIS A 145 1.13 -11.07 21.84
N GLY A 146 1.30 -12.39 21.94
CA GLY A 146 0.98 -13.15 23.13
C GLY A 146 -0.52 -13.48 23.26
N GLY A 147 -1.18 -13.71 22.13
CA GLY A 147 -2.60 -14.06 22.09
C GLY A 147 -2.88 -15.41 22.74
N ASN A 148 -3.96 -15.54 23.50
CA ASN A 148 -4.35 -16.77 24.18
C ASN A 148 -5.53 -17.43 23.45
N THR A 149 -5.34 -17.83 22.18
CA THR A 149 -6.35 -18.55 21.41
C THR A 149 -6.22 -20.06 21.63
N GLU A 150 -7.34 -20.79 21.47
CA GLU A 150 -7.32 -22.25 21.58
C GLU A 150 -6.31 -22.88 20.61
N ARG A 151 -6.17 -22.32 19.41
CA ARG A 151 -5.21 -22.80 18.41
C ARG A 151 -3.75 -22.66 18.87
N ILE A 152 -3.41 -21.56 19.56
CA ILE A 152 -2.08 -21.32 20.11
C ILE A 152 -1.79 -22.40 21.17
N ARG A 153 -2.72 -22.66 22.07
CA ARG A 153 -2.57 -23.69 23.12
C ARG A 153 -2.48 -25.11 22.57
N GLN A 154 -3.34 -25.47 21.62
CA GLN A 154 -3.31 -26.80 20.98
C GLN A 154 -2.01 -27.08 20.24
N MET A 155 -1.36 -26.06 19.73
CA MET A 155 -0.11 -26.17 18.97
C MET A 155 1.13 -25.86 19.83
N HIS A 156 0.96 -25.60 21.13
CA HIS A 156 2.03 -25.24 22.08
C HIS A 156 2.87 -24.06 21.60
N LEU A 157 2.23 -23.05 20.97
CA LEU A 157 2.93 -21.86 20.45
C LEU A 157 3.17 -20.80 21.53
N ASP A 158 2.51 -20.92 22.67
CA ASP A 158 2.73 -20.15 23.88
C ASP A 158 4.07 -20.50 24.57
N GLU A 159 4.67 -21.64 24.23
CA GLU A 159 6.00 -22.05 24.64
C GLU A 159 7.11 -21.63 23.65
N ASP A 160 6.74 -21.08 22.50
CA ASP A 160 7.70 -20.68 21.48
C ASP A 160 8.55 -19.48 21.95
N ARG A 161 9.84 -19.52 21.59
CA ARG A 161 10.69 -18.34 21.72
C ARG A 161 10.17 -17.24 20.79
N GLY A 162 9.81 -16.10 21.36
CA GLY A 162 9.17 -14.98 20.64
C GLY A 162 7.67 -14.85 20.91
N TYR A 163 7.05 -15.79 21.67
CA TYR A 163 5.68 -15.62 22.14
C TYR A 163 5.58 -14.38 23.03
N GLY A 164 4.66 -13.47 22.69
CA GLY A 164 4.43 -12.23 23.42
C GLY A 164 5.55 -11.18 23.31
N GLU A 165 6.56 -11.40 22.46
CA GLU A 165 7.69 -10.48 22.29
C GLU A 165 7.24 -9.07 21.84
N LEU A 166 6.11 -9.00 21.13
CA LEU A 166 5.47 -7.77 20.67
C LEU A 166 4.12 -7.51 21.37
N SER A 167 3.99 -7.89 22.63
CA SER A 167 2.73 -7.76 23.40
C SER A 167 2.27 -6.32 23.61
N SER A 168 3.16 -5.34 23.53
CA SER A 168 2.84 -3.91 23.57
C SER A 168 2.15 -3.42 22.30
N GLU A 169 2.24 -4.15 21.20
CA GLU A 169 1.74 -3.76 19.90
C GLU A 169 0.42 -4.44 19.57
N SER A 170 -0.45 -3.78 18.82
CA SER A 170 -1.71 -4.41 18.38
C SER A 170 -1.45 -5.50 17.33
N VAL A 171 -2.28 -6.55 17.33
CA VAL A 171 -2.24 -7.61 16.30
C VAL A 171 -2.35 -7.03 14.88
N GLY A 172 -3.17 -5.99 14.69
CA GLY A 172 -3.29 -5.29 13.40
C GLY A 172 -1.97 -4.70 12.94
N ARG A 173 -1.25 -4.04 13.85
CA ARG A 173 0.04 -3.43 13.56
C ARG A 173 1.11 -4.48 13.22
N ILE A 174 1.17 -5.56 13.97
CA ILE A 174 2.10 -6.66 13.68
C ILE A 174 1.80 -7.24 12.28
N LYS A 175 0.52 -7.40 11.91
CA LYS A 175 0.13 -7.84 10.56
C LYS A 175 0.59 -6.87 9.47
N ASP A 176 0.53 -5.57 9.73
CA ASP A 176 1.00 -4.55 8.78
C ASP A 176 2.52 -4.65 8.59
N ILE A 177 3.28 -4.81 9.67
CA ILE A 177 4.73 -5.00 9.60
C ILE A 177 5.08 -6.27 8.82
N ILE A 178 4.41 -7.40 9.09
CA ILE A 178 4.61 -8.64 8.30
C ILE A 178 4.35 -8.37 6.82
N GLY A 179 3.28 -7.64 6.49
CA GLY A 179 2.97 -7.27 5.10
C GLY A 179 4.08 -6.45 4.45
N GLN A 180 4.64 -5.47 5.16
CA GLN A 180 5.73 -4.64 4.66
C GLN A 180 7.06 -5.41 4.53
N LEU A 181 7.35 -6.32 5.46
CA LEU A 181 8.50 -7.21 5.37
C LEU A 181 8.39 -8.14 4.15
N CYS A 182 7.19 -8.64 3.83
CA CYS A 182 6.94 -9.38 2.61
C CYS A 182 7.14 -8.51 1.35
N GLY A 183 6.59 -7.31 1.35
CA GLY A 183 6.72 -6.37 0.22
C GLY A 183 8.16 -5.94 -0.08
N ARG A 184 9.03 -5.92 0.94
CA ARG A 184 10.45 -5.55 0.81
C ARG A 184 11.39 -6.76 0.69
N GLY A 185 10.85 -7.99 0.63
CA GLY A 185 11.62 -9.22 0.40
C GLY A 185 12.33 -9.80 1.61
N TYR A 186 12.09 -9.31 2.83
CA TYR A 186 12.61 -9.91 4.06
C TYR A 186 11.83 -11.17 4.46
N LEU A 187 10.53 -11.17 4.17
CA LEU A 187 9.67 -12.35 4.27
C LEU A 187 9.06 -12.65 2.91
N ALA A 188 8.58 -13.88 2.73
CA ALA A 188 7.88 -14.33 1.55
C ALA A 188 6.58 -15.03 1.95
N THR A 189 5.56 -14.99 1.10
CA THR A 189 4.33 -15.73 1.29
C THR A 189 4.22 -16.83 0.24
N SER A 190 3.78 -18.03 0.65
CA SER A 190 3.43 -19.08 -0.30
C SER A 190 2.26 -18.66 -1.17
N GLN A 191 2.18 -19.25 -2.36
CA GLN A 191 1.01 -19.13 -3.21
C GLN A 191 -0.09 -20.10 -2.74
N GLY A 192 -1.34 -19.81 -3.08
CA GLY A 192 -2.49 -20.66 -2.78
C GLY A 192 -3.53 -19.99 -1.87
N GLN A 193 -4.59 -20.74 -1.60
CA GLN A 193 -5.76 -20.28 -0.84
C GLN A 193 -5.43 -19.92 0.62
N TYR A 194 -4.46 -20.62 1.21
CA TYR A 194 -4.01 -20.43 2.59
C TYR A 194 -2.52 -20.08 2.62
N PRO A 195 -2.17 -18.81 2.31
CA PRO A 195 -0.77 -18.41 2.24
C PRO A 195 -0.10 -18.51 3.61
N VAL A 196 1.05 -19.17 3.65
CA VAL A 196 1.93 -19.22 4.82
C VAL A 196 3.15 -18.32 4.60
N VAL A 197 3.72 -17.86 5.70
CA VAL A 197 4.86 -16.93 5.68
C VAL A 197 6.16 -17.69 5.93
N GLY A 198 7.14 -17.38 5.11
CA GLY A 198 8.50 -17.90 5.22
C GLY A 198 9.52 -16.78 5.09
N LEU A 199 10.80 -17.15 5.09
CA LEU A 199 11.89 -16.21 4.89
C LEU A 199 11.96 -15.77 3.43
N GLY A 200 12.18 -14.49 3.21
CA GLY A 200 12.46 -13.92 1.90
C GLY A 200 13.96 -13.90 1.58
N PRO A 201 14.33 -13.53 0.35
CA PRO A 201 15.73 -13.51 -0.10
C PRO A 201 16.63 -12.56 0.68
N ARG A 202 16.04 -11.53 1.32
CA ARG A 202 16.74 -10.52 2.11
C ARG A 202 16.70 -10.79 3.62
N ALA A 203 16.17 -11.92 4.05
CA ALA A 203 16.00 -12.22 5.48
C ALA A 203 17.32 -12.15 6.29
N GLY A 204 18.45 -12.50 5.67
CA GLY A 204 19.76 -12.46 6.32
C GLY A 204 20.21 -11.04 6.70
N GLU A 205 19.78 -10.02 5.97
CA GLU A 205 20.16 -8.63 6.22
C GLU A 205 19.64 -8.10 7.57
N VAL A 206 18.61 -8.74 8.13
CA VAL A 206 17.97 -8.33 9.38
C VAL A 206 18.90 -8.44 10.59
N GLU A 207 19.90 -9.32 10.52
CA GLU A 207 20.89 -9.51 11.60
C GLU A 207 22.05 -8.51 11.52
N ASP A 208 22.18 -7.72 10.43
CA ASP A 208 23.21 -6.72 10.31
C ASP A 208 23.00 -5.59 11.35
N GLU A 209 24.08 -5.07 11.91
CA GLU A 209 24.02 -3.94 12.87
C GLU A 209 23.46 -2.67 12.20
N ALA A 210 23.75 -2.46 10.93
CA ALA A 210 23.28 -1.33 10.15
C ALA A 210 21.82 -1.48 9.67
N PHE A 211 21.16 -2.62 9.92
CA PHE A 211 19.79 -2.82 9.51
C PHE A 211 18.86 -1.85 10.21
N ALA A 212 18.15 -1.06 9.44
CA ALA A 212 17.09 -0.16 9.90
C ALA A 212 15.81 -0.40 9.09
N PHE A 213 14.69 -0.59 9.77
CA PHE A 213 13.40 -0.79 9.13
C PHE A 213 12.43 0.29 9.59
N THR A 214 12.22 1.24 8.69
CA THR A 214 11.29 2.35 8.95
C THR A 214 10.01 2.16 8.16
N VAL A 215 8.90 2.58 8.74
CA VAL A 215 7.58 2.57 8.10
C VAL A 215 6.99 3.96 8.13
N LYS A 216 6.29 4.33 7.06
CA LYS A 216 5.50 5.56 7.04
C LYS A 216 4.15 5.26 7.71
N ARG A 217 3.86 5.96 8.78
CA ARG A 217 2.57 5.91 9.47
C ARG A 217 1.72 7.11 9.05
N ARG A 218 0.50 6.86 8.62
CA ARG A 218 -0.44 7.96 8.40
C ARG A 218 -0.65 8.70 9.71
N ALA A 219 -0.46 10.02 9.70
CA ALA A 219 -0.80 10.87 10.84
C ALA A 219 -2.23 10.57 11.29
N SER A 220 -2.47 10.49 12.61
CA SER A 220 -3.75 10.06 13.16
C SER A 220 -4.91 10.88 12.56
N LYS A 221 -6.06 10.22 12.30
CA LYS A 221 -7.25 10.83 11.69
C LYS A 221 -7.70 12.17 12.33
N HIS A 222 -7.36 12.41 13.59
CA HIS A 222 -7.68 13.68 14.27
C HIS A 222 -6.90 14.88 13.71
N LYS A 223 -5.62 14.71 13.38
CA LYS A 223 -4.81 15.80 12.77
C LYS A 223 -5.11 15.96 11.27
N ALA A 224 -5.33 14.84 10.57
CA ALA A 224 -5.66 14.83 9.14
C ALA A 224 -7.05 15.44 8.87
N SER A 225 -8.06 15.17 9.72
CA SER A 225 -9.41 15.72 9.54
C SER A 225 -9.49 17.22 9.77
N ALA A 226 -8.74 17.77 10.72
CA ALA A 226 -8.70 19.21 10.97
C ALA A 226 -8.05 19.97 9.81
N ARG A 227 -7.01 19.40 9.19
CA ARG A 227 -6.31 20.02 8.07
C ARG A 227 -7.08 19.86 6.75
N ALA A 228 -7.72 18.69 6.54
CA ALA A 228 -8.60 18.47 5.39
C ALA A 228 -9.83 19.39 5.45
N ARG A 229 -10.42 19.62 6.62
CA ARG A 229 -11.48 20.61 6.81
C ARG A 229 -11.00 22.02 6.47
N ARG A 230 -9.84 22.39 6.98
CA ARG A 230 -9.24 23.71 6.70
C ARG A 230 -8.90 23.91 5.23
N ALA A 231 -8.44 22.87 4.53
CA ALA A 231 -8.21 22.92 3.08
C ALA A 231 -9.51 23.03 2.29
N VAL A 232 -10.56 22.31 2.69
CA VAL A 232 -11.90 22.43 2.09
C VAL A 232 -12.51 23.82 2.37
N ASP A 233 -12.32 24.36 3.57
CA ASP A 233 -12.79 25.70 3.91
C ASP A 233 -12.06 26.78 3.09
N LEU A 234 -10.74 26.66 2.89
CA LEU A 234 -9.97 27.56 2.03
C LEU A 234 -10.40 27.49 0.56
N LEU A 235 -10.62 26.28 0.03
CA LEU A 235 -11.13 26.10 -1.34
C LEU A 235 -12.56 26.65 -1.50
N ARG A 236 -13.36 26.62 -0.43
CA ARG A 236 -14.69 27.19 -0.41
C ARG A 236 -14.65 28.72 -0.36
N GLU A 237 -13.76 29.29 0.42
CA GLU A 237 -13.50 30.73 0.47
C GLU A 237 -12.98 31.26 -0.88
N GLU A 238 -12.07 30.52 -1.54
CA GLU A 238 -11.60 30.87 -2.88
C GLU A 238 -12.72 30.79 -3.93
N ALA A 239 -13.56 29.76 -3.90
CA ALA A 239 -14.71 29.62 -4.79
C ALA A 239 -15.78 30.69 -4.56
N GLU A 240 -16.00 31.12 -3.30
CA GLU A 240 -16.91 32.24 -2.95
C GLU A 240 -16.34 33.59 -3.39
N LEU A 241 -15.02 33.78 -3.36
CA LEU A 241 -14.32 34.94 -3.87
C LEU A 241 -14.44 35.07 -5.40
N ASP A 242 -14.35 33.92 -6.12
CA ASP A 242 -14.47 33.88 -7.60
C ASP A 242 -15.93 34.07 -8.07
N GLN A 243 -16.92 33.77 -7.22
CA GLN A 243 -18.34 33.99 -7.49
C GLN A 243 -18.83 35.40 -7.13
N ARG A 244 -18.00 36.25 -6.51
CA ARG A 244 -18.38 37.65 -6.27
C ARG A 244 -18.47 38.35 -7.62
N PRO A 245 -19.61 39.01 -7.91
CA PRO A 245 -19.72 39.77 -9.15
C PRO A 245 -18.60 40.82 -9.15
N ARG A 246 -17.77 40.77 -10.14
CA ARG A 246 -16.77 41.84 -10.39
C ARG A 246 -17.55 43.10 -10.63
N VAL A 247 -17.61 43.91 -9.60
CA VAL A 247 -18.25 45.22 -9.66
C VAL A 247 -17.26 46.13 -10.41
N GLY A 248 -17.59 46.46 -11.65
CA GLY A 248 -16.89 47.46 -12.45
C GLY A 248 -16.41 46.89 -13.81
N ASP A 249 -16.86 47.52 -14.85
CA ASP A 249 -16.44 47.52 -16.26
C ASP A 249 -17.15 46.59 -17.28
N ASP A 250 -17.58 45.37 -16.92
CA ASP A 250 -18.15 44.48 -17.92
C ASP A 250 -19.60 44.77 -18.28
N ALA A 251 -20.39 45.34 -17.38
CA ALA A 251 -21.78 45.71 -17.65
C ALA A 251 -21.90 46.89 -18.61
N GLU A 252 -21.02 47.87 -18.47
CA GLU A 252 -20.96 49.05 -19.35
C GLU A 252 -20.42 48.69 -20.73
N LEU A 253 -19.50 47.76 -20.83
CA LEU A 253 -18.98 47.23 -22.09
C LEU A 253 -20.05 46.43 -22.84
N PHE A 254 -20.87 45.64 -22.16
CA PHE A 254 -21.94 44.84 -22.74
C PHE A 254 -23.08 45.70 -23.27
N GLU A 255 -23.44 46.78 -22.59
CA GLU A 255 -24.46 47.74 -23.09
C GLU A 255 -23.96 48.51 -24.32
N ARG A 256 -22.69 48.87 -24.40
CA ARG A 256 -22.08 49.54 -25.55
C ARG A 256 -21.95 48.66 -26.80
N LEU A 257 -21.93 47.32 -26.63
CA LEU A 257 -21.91 46.38 -27.76
C LEU A 257 -23.32 45.99 -28.26
N ARG A 258 -24.38 46.41 -27.50
CA ARG A 258 -25.78 46.13 -27.84
C ARG A 258 -26.47 47.29 -28.56
N ALA A 259 -25.86 48.47 -28.63
CA ALA A 259 -26.29 49.66 -29.36
C ALA A 259 -25.59 49.74 -30.73
#